data_35d40e0917e4258da5bdb06dc9d347b5
#
_entry.id   35d40e0917e4258da5bdb06dc9d347b5
#
_cell.length_a   1.000
_cell.length_b   1.000
_cell.length_c   1.000
_cell.angle_alpha   90.00
_cell.angle_beta   90.00
_cell.angle_gamma   90.00
#
_symmetry.space_group_name_H-M   'P 1'
#
loop_
_entity.id
_entity.type
_entity.pdbx_description
1 polymer ?
#
loop_
_entity_poly.entity_id
_entity_poly.type
_entity_poly.pdbx_seq_one_letter_code
_entity_poly.pdbx_strand_id
1 'polypeptide(L)'
;MQFTLTDLQIEIKENSNKLLKENIDLLDTIQKVDDNCRLDEKVWQLVIDQGWLALDVPEEDGGLGFTNTDTAILSEVLGYYMPIIPIFSSGVVFKQILLNSKNEKKDKLLSEIISGQKIGTYAVYENDKYDINENTISTEVTPTDS
;
A
#
# COMPACT_ATOMS: atom_id res chain seq x y z
N MET A 1 -9.04 -2.35 28.10
CA MET A 1 -8.90 -1.91 26.71
C MET A 1 -8.15 -0.58 26.74
N GLN A 2 -6.97 -0.50 26.15
CA GLN A 2 -6.16 0.72 26.17
C GLN A 2 -6.53 1.54 24.92
N PHE A 3 -7.05 2.76 25.12
CA PHE A 3 -7.46 3.65 24.03
C PHE A 3 -6.40 4.70 23.66
N THR A 4 -5.22 4.61 24.28
CA THR A 4 -4.10 5.50 24.00
C THR A 4 -3.10 4.80 23.10
N LEU A 5 -2.49 5.56 22.20
CA LEU A 5 -1.39 5.06 21.37
C LEU A 5 -0.20 4.66 22.27
N THR A 6 0.51 3.63 21.86
CA THR A 6 1.80 3.27 22.46
C THR A 6 2.88 4.30 22.07
N ASP A 7 4.00 4.32 22.79
CA ASP A 7 5.13 5.22 22.46
C ASP A 7 5.61 5.00 21.03
N LEU A 8 5.69 3.74 20.57
CA LEU A 8 6.05 3.38 19.19
C LEU A 8 5.05 3.95 18.17
N GLN A 9 3.75 3.85 18.46
CA GLN A 9 2.70 4.37 17.59
C GLN A 9 2.72 5.89 17.49
N ILE A 10 3.04 6.57 18.60
CA ILE A 10 3.26 8.01 18.62
C ILE A 10 4.46 8.36 17.73
N GLU A 11 5.56 7.63 17.87
CA GLU A 11 6.77 7.83 17.07
C GLU A 11 6.52 7.64 15.56
N ILE A 12 5.80 6.57 15.18
CA ILE A 12 5.39 6.34 13.79
C ILE A 12 4.60 7.54 13.26
N LYS A 13 3.59 8.01 14.03
CA LYS A 13 2.74 9.14 13.64
C LYS A 13 3.54 10.43 13.50
N GLU A 14 4.38 10.75 14.45
CA GLU A 14 5.16 11.99 14.46
C GLU A 14 6.22 12.02 13.35
N ASN A 15 6.98 10.91 13.19
CA ASN A 15 8.02 10.82 12.17
C ASN A 15 7.44 10.84 10.77
N SER A 16 6.37 10.08 10.51
CA SER A 16 5.70 10.10 9.21
C SER A 16 5.09 11.45 8.89
N ASN A 17 4.45 12.10 9.87
CA ASN A 17 3.89 13.44 9.71
C ASN A 17 4.97 14.48 9.36
N LYS A 18 6.10 14.47 10.09
CA LYS A 18 7.22 15.35 9.81
C LYS A 18 7.76 15.15 8.41
N LEU A 19 8.02 13.88 8.05
CA LEU A 19 8.61 13.53 6.77
C LEU A 19 7.71 13.92 5.59
N LEU A 20 6.41 13.65 5.68
CA LEU A 20 5.46 13.99 4.61
C LEU A 20 5.27 15.51 4.51
N LYS A 21 5.23 16.23 5.64
CA LYS A 21 5.15 17.70 5.67
C LYS A 21 6.34 18.36 4.97
N GLU A 22 7.54 17.78 5.09
CA GLU A 22 8.75 18.31 4.45
C GLU A 22 8.83 18.00 2.95
N ASN A 23 8.09 17.00 2.48
CA ASN A 23 8.22 16.47 1.11
C ASN A 23 6.97 16.67 0.23
N ILE A 24 5.82 16.99 0.80
CA ILE A 24 4.57 17.17 0.06
C ILE A 24 4.06 18.61 0.25
N ASP A 25 3.84 19.29 -0.86
CA ASP A 25 3.10 20.53 -0.95
C ASP A 25 1.72 20.27 -1.55
N LEU A 26 0.66 20.72 -0.89
CA LEU A 26 -0.71 20.48 -1.33
C LEU A 26 -1.03 21.13 -2.68
N LEU A 27 -0.49 22.34 -2.92
CA LEU A 27 -0.74 23.04 -4.18
C LEU A 27 -0.04 22.34 -5.35
N ASP A 28 1.19 21.86 -5.13
CA ASP A 28 1.92 21.02 -6.09
C ASP A 28 1.18 19.70 -6.36
N THR A 29 0.62 19.08 -5.32
CA THR A 29 -0.18 17.86 -5.45
C THR A 29 -1.44 18.11 -6.30
N ILE A 30 -2.16 19.21 -6.07
CA ILE A 30 -3.33 19.57 -6.88
C ILE A 30 -2.93 19.79 -8.33
N GLN A 31 -1.84 20.52 -8.59
CA GLN A 31 -1.35 20.74 -9.95
C GLN A 31 -0.97 19.42 -10.65
N LYS A 32 -0.32 18.50 -9.94
CA LYS A 32 0.00 17.16 -10.46
C LYS A 32 -1.27 16.37 -10.84
N VAL A 33 -2.35 16.49 -10.06
CA VAL A 33 -3.64 15.86 -10.40
C VAL A 33 -4.22 16.47 -11.67
N ASP A 34 -4.21 17.80 -11.80
CA ASP A 34 -4.69 18.51 -12.99
C ASP A 34 -3.88 18.14 -14.24
N ASP A 35 -2.58 17.89 -14.08
CA ASP A 35 -1.66 17.42 -15.12
C ASP A 35 -1.77 15.91 -15.41
N ASN A 36 -2.75 15.21 -14.82
CA ASN A 36 -2.95 13.77 -14.94
C ASN A 36 -1.76 12.92 -14.45
N CYS A 37 -1.03 13.38 -13.46
CA CYS A 37 0.01 12.59 -12.80
C CYS A 37 -0.62 11.32 -12.18
N ARG A 38 -0.09 10.16 -12.54
CA ARG A 38 -0.59 8.86 -12.05
C ARG A 38 0.21 8.33 -10.86
N LEU A 39 1.43 8.80 -10.71
CA LEU A 39 2.34 8.41 -9.66
C LEU A 39 3.31 9.55 -9.36
N ASP A 40 3.37 9.99 -8.11
CA ASP A 40 4.44 10.84 -7.63
C ASP A 40 5.64 9.95 -7.25
N GLU A 41 6.54 9.77 -8.22
CA GLU A 41 7.71 8.89 -8.07
C GLU A 41 8.60 9.29 -6.89
N LYS A 42 8.73 10.61 -6.63
CA LYS A 42 9.52 11.12 -5.50
C LYS A 42 8.93 10.67 -4.16
N VAL A 43 7.62 10.82 -4.00
CA VAL A 43 6.94 10.42 -2.76
C VAL A 43 6.85 8.90 -2.67
N TRP A 44 6.69 8.20 -3.79
CA TRP A 44 6.72 6.73 -3.80
C TRP A 44 8.07 6.19 -3.35
N GLN A 45 9.18 6.75 -3.86
CA GLN A 45 10.52 6.35 -3.42
C GLN A 45 10.72 6.63 -1.92
N LEU A 46 10.23 7.76 -1.42
CA LEU A 46 10.26 8.06 0.01
C LEU A 46 9.57 6.97 0.86
N VAL A 47 8.39 6.51 0.44
CA VAL A 47 7.66 5.42 1.10
C VAL A 47 8.45 4.11 1.11
N ILE A 48 9.13 3.81 -0.01
CA ILE A 48 10.00 2.64 -0.14
C ILE A 48 11.19 2.74 0.81
N ASP A 49 11.89 3.87 0.79
CA ASP A 49 13.10 4.09 1.60
C ASP A 49 12.81 4.02 3.11
N GLN A 50 11.59 4.38 3.52
CA GLN A 50 11.13 4.26 4.90
C GLN A 50 10.65 2.85 5.29
N GLY A 51 10.60 1.91 4.35
CA GLY A 51 10.10 0.56 4.58
C GLY A 51 8.60 0.47 4.89
N TRP A 52 7.81 1.51 4.56
CA TRP A 52 6.40 1.56 4.93
C TRP A 52 5.55 0.48 4.24
N LEU A 53 6.01 -0.03 3.10
CA LEU A 53 5.35 -1.16 2.43
C LEU A 53 5.50 -2.49 3.18
N ALA A 54 6.57 -2.61 3.98
CA ALA A 54 6.89 -3.81 4.74
C ALA A 54 6.42 -3.75 6.20
N LEU A 55 5.76 -2.66 6.62
CA LEU A 55 5.49 -2.34 8.03
C LEU A 55 4.79 -3.50 8.77
N ASP A 56 3.67 -3.99 8.25
CA ASP A 56 2.83 -5.04 8.84
C ASP A 56 3.05 -6.43 8.22
N VAL A 57 4.15 -6.62 7.50
CA VAL A 57 4.58 -7.92 7.01
C VAL A 57 5.34 -8.65 8.12
N PRO A 58 5.05 -9.94 8.38
CA PRO A 58 5.82 -10.74 9.34
C PRO A 58 7.33 -10.74 9.06
N GLU A 59 8.15 -10.79 10.10
CA GLU A 59 9.61 -10.82 9.95
C GLU A 59 10.09 -12.04 9.16
N GLU A 60 9.44 -13.20 9.33
CA GLU A 60 9.72 -14.41 8.56
C GLU A 60 9.43 -14.27 7.06
N ASP A 61 8.56 -13.35 6.68
CA ASP A 61 8.24 -13.01 5.28
C ASP A 61 9.05 -11.79 4.77
N GLY A 62 10.03 -11.31 5.55
CA GLY A 62 10.92 -10.21 5.21
C GLY A 62 10.39 -8.81 5.55
N GLY A 63 9.40 -8.71 6.41
CA GLY A 63 8.81 -7.46 6.87
C GLY A 63 9.33 -6.94 8.20
N LEU A 64 8.68 -5.93 8.75
CA LEU A 64 9.04 -5.29 10.02
C LEU A 64 8.24 -5.83 11.23
N GLY A 65 7.25 -6.69 11.01
CA GLY A 65 6.49 -7.36 12.06
C GLY A 65 5.57 -6.46 12.88
N PHE A 66 5.27 -5.25 12.42
CA PHE A 66 4.32 -4.37 13.09
C PHE A 66 2.89 -4.84 12.89
N THR A 67 1.94 -4.17 13.51
CA THR A 67 0.53 -4.58 13.48
C THR A 67 -0.26 -3.79 12.43
N ASN A 68 -1.44 -4.31 12.07
CA ASN A 68 -2.40 -3.57 11.23
C ASN A 68 -2.82 -2.22 11.86
N THR A 69 -2.76 -2.09 13.20
CA THR A 69 -3.01 -0.82 13.88
C THR A 69 -1.95 0.21 13.53
N ASP A 70 -0.70 -0.20 13.45
CA ASP A 70 0.43 0.68 13.12
C ASP A 70 0.32 1.15 11.65
N THR A 71 -0.07 0.24 10.75
CA THR A 71 -0.41 0.58 9.36
C THR A 71 -1.60 1.54 9.26
N ALA A 72 -2.60 1.38 10.12
CA ALA A 72 -3.76 2.31 10.13
C ALA A 72 -3.35 3.72 10.58
N ILE A 73 -2.45 3.84 11.56
CA ILE A 73 -1.91 5.13 12.01
C ILE A 73 -1.11 5.81 10.89
N LEU A 74 -0.25 5.06 10.21
CA LEU A 74 0.46 5.55 9.03
C LEU A 74 -0.49 5.99 7.92
N SER A 75 -1.55 5.20 7.69
CA SER A 75 -2.57 5.50 6.66
C SER A 75 -3.35 6.77 6.97
N GLU A 76 -3.62 7.08 8.26
CA GLU A 76 -4.22 8.34 8.68
C GLU A 76 -3.35 9.53 8.27
N VAL A 77 -2.04 9.44 8.52
CA VAL A 77 -1.08 10.49 8.17
C VAL A 77 -0.98 10.65 6.65
N LEU A 78 -0.85 9.54 5.92
CA LEU A 78 -0.83 9.56 4.45
C LEU A 78 -2.12 10.17 3.88
N GLY A 79 -3.28 9.83 4.44
CA GLY A 79 -4.56 10.40 4.03
C GLY A 79 -4.65 11.92 4.24
N TYR A 80 -4.00 12.46 5.26
CA TYR A 80 -3.94 13.90 5.50
C TYR A 80 -3.17 14.66 4.42
N TYR A 81 -2.06 14.08 3.92
CA TYR A 81 -1.23 14.69 2.88
C TYR A 81 -1.65 14.33 1.45
N MET A 82 -2.54 13.36 1.28
CA MET A 82 -3.10 12.91 -0.02
C MET A 82 -2.05 12.69 -1.12
N PRO A 83 -0.97 11.94 -0.88
CA PRO A 83 0.02 11.70 -1.91
C PRO A 83 -0.54 10.90 -3.08
N ILE A 84 -0.07 11.18 -4.30
CA ILE A 84 -0.47 10.43 -5.51
C ILE A 84 0.38 9.16 -5.60
N ILE A 85 0.08 8.19 -4.75
CA ILE A 85 0.81 6.91 -4.68
C ILE A 85 -0.15 5.72 -4.52
N PRO A 86 0.20 4.54 -5.02
CA PRO A 86 -0.66 3.35 -4.93
C PRO A 86 -0.53 2.62 -3.59
N ILE A 87 -0.39 3.36 -2.47
CA ILE A 87 -0.11 2.74 -1.15
C ILE A 87 -1.25 1.81 -0.72
N PHE A 88 -2.51 2.20 -0.91
CA PHE A 88 -3.64 1.39 -0.51
C PHE A 88 -3.79 0.14 -1.38
N SER A 89 -3.77 0.28 -2.71
CA SER A 89 -3.96 -0.85 -3.62
C SER A 89 -2.82 -1.85 -3.57
N SER A 90 -1.57 -1.38 -3.52
CA SER A 90 -0.37 -2.22 -3.53
C SER A 90 0.10 -2.58 -2.12
N GLY A 91 0.32 -1.57 -1.29
CA GLY A 91 0.92 -1.73 0.03
C GLY A 91 -0.03 -2.24 1.12
N VAL A 92 -1.36 -2.19 0.90
CA VAL A 92 -2.34 -2.75 1.83
C VAL A 92 -3.06 -3.94 1.19
N VAL A 93 -3.89 -3.72 0.18
CA VAL A 93 -4.80 -4.75 -0.34
C VAL A 93 -4.05 -5.89 -1.01
N PHE A 94 -3.23 -5.60 -2.04
CA PHE A 94 -2.54 -6.65 -2.80
C PHE A 94 -1.52 -7.41 -1.94
N LYS A 95 -0.80 -6.72 -1.08
CA LYS A 95 0.09 -7.32 -0.09
C LYS A 95 -0.63 -8.32 0.81
N GLN A 96 -1.80 -7.97 1.35
CA GLN A 96 -2.60 -8.89 2.19
C GLN A 96 -3.11 -10.10 1.40
N ILE A 97 -3.43 -9.94 0.12
CA ILE A 97 -3.77 -11.08 -0.75
C ILE A 97 -2.57 -12.03 -0.88
N LEU A 98 -1.37 -11.50 -1.09
CA LEU A 98 -0.16 -12.31 -1.17
C LEU A 98 0.13 -13.03 0.14
N LEU A 99 0.07 -12.35 1.29
CA LEU A 99 0.32 -12.93 2.61
C LEU A 99 -0.62 -14.13 2.90
N ASN A 100 -1.85 -14.07 2.41
CA ASN A 100 -2.83 -15.16 2.56
C ASN A 100 -2.84 -16.16 1.39
N SER A 101 -1.99 -15.98 0.38
CA SER A 101 -1.92 -16.86 -0.78
C SER A 101 -1.10 -18.13 -0.49
N LYS A 102 -1.50 -19.23 -1.12
CA LYS A 102 -0.74 -20.49 -1.15
C LYS A 102 0.06 -20.66 -2.45
N ASN A 103 0.17 -19.60 -3.25
CA ASN A 103 0.87 -19.67 -4.54
C ASN A 103 2.38 -19.80 -4.32
N GLU A 104 3.03 -20.65 -5.07
CA GLU A 104 4.49 -20.90 -5.00
C GLU A 104 5.32 -19.64 -5.30
N LYS A 105 4.76 -18.67 -6.03
CA LYS A 105 5.41 -17.39 -6.34
C LYS A 105 5.19 -16.33 -5.26
N LYS A 106 4.49 -16.65 -4.14
CA LYS A 106 4.13 -15.71 -3.07
C LYS A 106 5.35 -14.93 -2.59
N ASP A 107 6.40 -15.63 -2.15
CA ASP A 107 7.55 -15.00 -1.48
C ASP A 107 8.29 -14.05 -2.43
N LYS A 108 8.46 -14.45 -3.69
CA LYS A 108 9.06 -13.59 -4.70
C LYS A 108 8.22 -12.35 -4.96
N LEU A 109 6.92 -12.51 -5.20
CA LEU A 109 6.02 -11.38 -5.47
C LEU A 109 5.92 -10.46 -4.26
N LEU A 110 5.84 -11.00 -3.05
CA LEU A 110 5.80 -10.21 -1.82
C LEU A 110 7.07 -9.37 -1.68
N SER A 111 8.25 -9.96 -1.88
CA SER A 111 9.52 -9.24 -1.87
C SER A 111 9.56 -8.11 -2.90
N GLU A 112 9.08 -8.35 -4.13
CA GLU A 112 9.02 -7.33 -5.19
C GLU A 112 8.02 -6.19 -4.86
N ILE A 113 6.94 -6.48 -4.13
CA ILE A 113 5.95 -5.47 -3.69
C ILE A 113 6.51 -4.64 -2.53
N ILE A 114 7.03 -5.27 -1.48
CA ILE A 114 7.52 -4.54 -0.30
C ILE A 114 8.77 -3.73 -0.57
N SER A 115 9.57 -4.13 -1.57
CA SER A 115 10.71 -3.34 -2.06
C SER A 115 10.34 -2.27 -3.07
N GLY A 116 9.06 -2.15 -3.45
CA GLY A 116 8.58 -1.19 -4.43
C GLY A 116 8.98 -1.46 -5.88
N GLN A 117 9.60 -2.61 -6.17
CA GLN A 117 9.97 -3.01 -7.53
C GLN A 117 8.75 -3.26 -8.41
N LYS A 118 7.63 -3.66 -7.80
CA LYS A 118 6.36 -3.85 -8.48
C LYS A 118 5.24 -3.15 -7.73
N ILE A 119 4.24 -2.74 -8.48
CA ILE A 119 2.99 -2.22 -7.96
C ILE A 119 1.91 -3.25 -8.27
N GLY A 120 1.22 -3.71 -7.23
CA GLY A 120 0.11 -4.64 -7.34
C GLY A 120 -1.24 -3.93 -7.22
N THR A 121 -2.25 -4.55 -7.80
CA THR A 121 -3.64 -4.09 -7.63
C THR A 121 -4.59 -5.28 -7.59
N TYR A 122 -5.78 -5.04 -7.07
CA TYR A 122 -6.88 -6.00 -7.05
C TYR A 122 -8.03 -5.49 -7.89
N ALA A 123 -8.24 -6.11 -9.04
CA ALA A 123 -9.34 -5.81 -9.95
C ALA A 123 -10.53 -6.71 -9.59
N VAL A 124 -11.57 -6.13 -9.01
CA VAL A 124 -12.70 -6.88 -8.44
C VAL A 124 -14.05 -6.49 -9.05
N TYR A 125 -14.11 -5.33 -9.71
CA TYR A 125 -15.32 -4.87 -10.36
C TYR A 125 -15.33 -5.22 -11.83
N GLU A 126 -16.38 -5.89 -12.27
CA GLU A 126 -16.59 -6.27 -13.67
C GLU A 126 -17.97 -5.82 -14.15
N ASN A 127 -18.05 -5.30 -15.36
CA ASN A 127 -19.31 -5.03 -16.06
C ASN A 127 -20.34 -4.20 -15.28
N ASP A 128 -19.92 -3.10 -14.62
CA ASP A 128 -20.79 -2.21 -13.83
C ASP A 128 -21.58 -2.91 -12.68
N LYS A 129 -21.19 -4.11 -12.32
CA LYS A 129 -21.76 -4.82 -11.17
C LYS A 129 -20.96 -4.50 -9.92
N TYR A 130 -21.63 -3.90 -8.96
CA TYR A 130 -21.05 -3.57 -7.64
C TYR A 130 -21.11 -4.73 -6.64
N ASP A 131 -21.76 -5.83 -7.00
CA ASP A 131 -21.86 -7.02 -6.16
C ASP A 131 -20.66 -7.92 -6.39
N ILE A 132 -19.79 -7.99 -5.39
CA ILE A 132 -18.54 -8.76 -5.43
C ILE A 132 -18.82 -10.14 -4.82
N ASN A 133 -19.14 -11.10 -5.68
CA ASN A 133 -19.26 -12.50 -5.28
C ASN A 133 -18.75 -13.40 -6.42
N GLU A 134 -18.50 -14.66 -6.11
CA GLU A 134 -17.96 -15.63 -7.07
C GLU A 134 -18.82 -15.82 -8.34
N ASN A 135 -20.11 -15.51 -8.27
CA ASN A 135 -21.02 -15.64 -9.42
C ASN A 135 -21.03 -14.39 -10.32
N THR A 136 -20.39 -13.29 -9.90
CA THR A 136 -20.30 -12.04 -10.67
C THR A 136 -18.97 -11.88 -11.38
N ILE A 137 -17.99 -12.73 -11.08
CA ILE A 137 -16.68 -12.73 -11.74
C ILE A 137 -16.82 -13.45 -13.08
N SER A 138 -16.51 -12.74 -14.16
CA SER A 138 -16.55 -13.24 -15.54
C SER A 138 -15.16 -13.25 -16.23
N THR A 139 -14.13 -12.76 -15.53
CA THR A 139 -12.76 -12.79 -16.04
C THR A 139 -12.25 -14.21 -16.18
N GLU A 140 -11.86 -14.57 -17.38
CA GLU A 140 -11.21 -15.84 -17.69
C GLU A 140 -9.69 -15.67 -17.82
N VAL A 141 -8.93 -16.60 -17.25
CA VAL A 141 -7.48 -16.63 -17.38
C VAL A 141 -7.10 -17.73 -18.36
N THR A 142 -6.54 -17.34 -19.50
CA THR A 142 -5.98 -18.29 -20.48
C THR A 142 -4.46 -18.36 -20.28
N PRO A 143 -3.89 -19.51 -19.88
CA PRO A 143 -2.45 -19.66 -19.83
C PRO A 143 -1.84 -19.45 -21.22
N THR A 144 -0.84 -18.60 -21.33
CA THR A 144 -0.03 -18.47 -22.54
C THR A 144 1.33 -19.08 -22.28
N ASP A 145 1.76 -19.96 -23.15
CA ASP A 145 3.12 -20.51 -23.15
C ASP A 145 4.09 -19.36 -23.45
N SER A 146 4.85 -18.95 -22.42
CA SER A 146 5.92 -17.95 -22.53
C SER A 146 7.20 -18.45 -21.93
#